data_4acb11001f723825f3bf8c9db49bb444
#
_entry.id   4acb11001f723825f3bf8c9db49bb444
#
_cell.length_a   1.000
_cell.length_b   1.000
_cell.length_c   1.000
_cell.angle_alpha   90.00
_cell.angle_beta   90.00
_cell.angle_gamma   90.00
#
_symmetry.space_group_name_H-M   'P 1'
#
loop_
_entity.id
_entity.type
_entity.pdbx_description
1 polymer ?
#
loop_
_entity_poly.entity_id
_entity_poly.type
_entity_poly.pdbx_seq_one_letter_code
_entity_poly.pdbx_strand_id
1 'polypeptide(L)'
;MPNISAEGAVSPNQDTIRPDTGAWCDPARPAAERVADLLGRMTLEEKIGQLTSVWLGQQPRNPSVALMQGEFSATTPPLAEVIGDGLGQLTRVFGTRPVPPAEAVRTLAELQAQIVAASRFGIPAVAHEECLTGFAAWTATVFPTPLAWGASFDPGLVQEMAAAIGASMRQAGIHQGLAPVLDVTRDQRWGR
;
A
#
# COMPACT_ATOMS: atom_id res chain seq x y z
N MET A 1 4.85 -21.73 -29.84
CA MET A 1 4.48 -21.99 -28.44
C MET A 1 5.71 -22.56 -27.73
N PRO A 2 6.53 -21.79 -27.01
CA PRO A 2 7.51 -22.38 -26.11
C PRO A 2 6.88 -22.60 -24.75
N ASN A 3 7.09 -23.79 -24.24
CA ASN A 3 6.69 -24.33 -22.97
C ASN A 3 7.45 -23.60 -21.85
N ILE A 4 6.75 -22.88 -20.98
CA ILE A 4 7.35 -22.26 -19.80
C ILE A 4 7.28 -23.27 -18.67
N SER A 5 8.42 -23.92 -18.43
CA SER A 5 8.63 -24.81 -17.29
C SER A 5 8.52 -24.01 -15.99
N ALA A 6 7.61 -24.43 -15.11
CA ALA A 6 7.49 -23.97 -13.75
C ALA A 6 8.64 -24.57 -12.92
N GLU A 7 9.75 -23.85 -12.77
CA GLU A 7 10.79 -24.18 -11.80
C GLU A 7 11.06 -22.95 -10.92
N GLY A 8 10.82 -23.08 -9.63
CA GLY A 8 11.12 -22.07 -8.62
C GLY A 8 10.08 -21.95 -7.51
N ALA A 9 9.39 -23.04 -7.15
CA ALA A 9 8.65 -23.06 -5.89
C ALA A 9 9.68 -23.08 -4.74
N VAL A 10 9.89 -21.94 -4.11
CA VAL A 10 10.54 -21.86 -2.80
C VAL A 10 9.71 -22.70 -1.84
N SER A 11 10.28 -23.84 -1.43
CA SER A 11 9.67 -24.70 -0.42
C SER A 11 9.50 -23.88 0.86
N PRO A 12 8.30 -23.73 1.43
CA PRO A 12 8.14 -23.04 2.70
C PRO A 12 8.94 -23.82 3.74
N ASN A 13 9.82 -23.11 4.42
CA ASN A 13 10.52 -23.65 5.59
C ASN A 13 9.45 -24.06 6.61
N GLN A 14 9.24 -25.38 6.74
CA GLN A 14 8.22 -25.97 7.61
C GLN A 14 8.66 -26.00 9.09
N ASP A 15 9.59 -25.16 9.48
CA ASP A 15 9.81 -24.86 10.90
C ASP A 15 8.60 -24.05 11.34
N THR A 16 7.65 -24.78 11.90
CA THR A 16 6.39 -24.33 12.49
C THR A 16 6.55 -22.94 13.08
N ILE A 17 5.92 -21.94 12.42
CA ILE A 17 5.65 -20.62 13.00
C ILE A 17 4.84 -20.92 14.26
N ARG A 18 5.48 -21.03 15.40
CA ARG A 18 4.78 -21.01 16.68
C ARG A 18 4.11 -19.64 16.74
N PRO A 19 2.79 -19.57 17.00
CA PRO A 19 2.16 -18.27 17.19
C PRO A 19 2.93 -17.57 18.30
N ASP A 20 3.57 -16.46 17.97
CA ASP A 20 4.21 -15.63 18.97
C ASP A 20 3.10 -15.11 19.89
N THR A 21 3.06 -15.64 21.10
CA THR A 21 2.05 -15.32 22.13
C THR A 21 2.44 -14.08 22.93
N GLY A 22 3.25 -13.21 22.37
CA GLY A 22 3.68 -11.97 23.01
C GLY A 22 2.52 -11.01 23.33
N ALA A 23 2.77 -10.10 24.24
CA ALA A 23 1.79 -9.08 24.63
C ALA A 23 1.31 -8.24 23.44
N TRP A 24 2.12 -8.11 22.38
CA TRP A 24 1.78 -7.39 21.16
C TRP A 24 0.59 -8.00 20.39
N CYS A 25 0.35 -9.32 20.55
CA CYS A 25 -0.78 -10.01 19.91
C CYS A 25 -2.11 -9.78 20.65
N ASP A 26 -2.10 -9.30 21.90
CA ASP A 26 -3.30 -9.14 22.71
C ASP A 26 -4.02 -7.81 22.38
N PRO A 27 -5.19 -7.84 21.69
CA PRO A 27 -5.90 -6.62 21.32
C PRO A 27 -6.49 -5.86 22.53
N ALA A 28 -6.59 -6.50 23.70
CA ALA A 28 -7.08 -5.86 24.92
C ALA A 28 -6.04 -4.94 25.58
N ARG A 29 -4.77 -5.08 25.23
CA ARG A 29 -3.71 -4.24 25.76
C ARG A 29 -3.64 -2.88 25.06
N PRO A 30 -3.21 -1.83 25.78
CA PRO A 30 -2.93 -0.53 25.17
C PRO A 30 -1.94 -0.63 24.02
N ALA A 31 -2.16 0.14 22.95
CA ALA A 31 -1.30 0.11 21.76
C ALA A 31 0.17 0.38 22.09
N ALA A 32 0.47 1.29 23.02
CA ALA A 32 1.84 1.61 23.44
C ALA A 32 2.57 0.39 24.04
N GLU A 33 1.90 -0.42 24.85
CA GLU A 33 2.48 -1.64 25.44
C GLU A 33 2.73 -2.70 24.36
N ARG A 34 1.78 -2.87 23.44
CA ARG A 34 1.91 -3.79 22.32
C ARG A 34 3.07 -3.41 21.40
N VAL A 35 3.21 -2.14 21.08
CA VAL A 35 4.32 -1.62 20.28
C VAL A 35 5.65 -1.81 20.98
N ALA A 36 5.75 -1.52 22.28
CA ALA A 36 6.98 -1.69 23.06
C ALA A 36 7.43 -3.17 23.10
N ASP A 37 6.50 -4.11 23.31
CA ASP A 37 6.78 -5.54 23.30
C ASP A 37 7.26 -6.01 21.92
N LEU A 38 6.56 -5.61 20.84
CA LEU A 38 6.94 -5.98 19.47
C LEU A 38 8.32 -5.43 19.10
N LEU A 39 8.56 -4.14 19.34
CA LEU A 39 9.85 -3.51 19.03
C LEU A 39 11.01 -4.13 19.82
N GLY A 40 10.76 -4.59 21.06
CA GLY A 40 11.77 -5.29 21.86
C GLY A 40 12.16 -6.66 21.29
N ARG A 41 11.30 -7.27 20.47
CA ARG A 41 11.51 -8.59 19.85
C ARG A 41 12.09 -8.52 18.45
N MET A 42 11.90 -7.41 17.76
CA MET A 42 12.36 -7.21 16.39
C MET A 42 13.86 -6.99 16.31
N THR A 43 14.49 -7.59 15.30
CA THR A 43 15.86 -7.26 14.88
C THR A 43 15.90 -5.86 14.23
N LEU A 44 17.10 -5.37 13.94
CA LEU A 44 17.24 -4.10 13.25
C LEU A 44 16.68 -4.20 11.82
N GLU A 45 16.94 -5.29 11.14
CA GLU A 45 16.47 -5.57 9.78
C GLU A 45 14.95 -5.61 9.72
N GLU A 46 14.30 -6.28 10.67
CA GLU A 46 12.84 -6.33 10.78
C GLU A 46 12.23 -4.93 11.05
N LYS A 47 12.89 -4.10 11.87
CA LYS A 47 12.47 -2.70 12.09
C LYS A 47 12.60 -1.87 10.82
N ILE A 48 13.70 -2.03 10.07
CA ILE A 48 13.92 -1.36 8.79
C ILE A 48 12.87 -1.83 7.77
N GLY A 49 12.56 -3.13 7.73
CA GLY A 49 11.51 -3.69 6.89
C GLY A 49 10.16 -2.98 7.07
N GLN A 50 9.78 -2.63 8.33
CA GLN A 50 8.54 -1.89 8.61
C GLN A 50 8.56 -0.42 8.13
N LEU A 51 9.71 0.14 7.83
CA LEU A 51 9.87 1.49 7.26
C LEU A 51 9.99 1.46 5.74
N THR A 52 10.10 0.28 5.14
CA THR A 52 10.29 0.10 3.70
C THR A 52 8.93 0.11 2.99
N SER A 53 8.89 0.75 1.83
CA SER A 53 7.76 0.73 0.91
C SER A 53 8.18 0.11 -0.42
N VAL A 54 7.32 -0.72 -0.99
CA VAL A 54 7.53 -1.31 -2.31
C VAL A 54 6.43 -0.88 -3.27
N TRP A 55 6.85 -0.31 -4.40
CA TRP A 55 5.98 -0.08 -5.53
C TRP A 55 6.18 -1.22 -6.52
N LEU A 56 5.27 -2.18 -6.52
CA LEU A 56 5.32 -3.30 -7.44
C LEU A 56 5.01 -2.81 -8.85
N GLY A 57 6.08 -2.49 -9.57
CA GLY A 57 6.02 -2.12 -10.97
C GLY A 57 5.55 -3.30 -11.81
N GLN A 58 4.28 -3.33 -12.13
CA GLN A 58 3.88 -4.03 -13.35
C GLN A 58 4.36 -3.17 -14.50
N GLN A 59 5.22 -3.72 -15.36
CA GLN A 59 5.75 -3.00 -16.51
C GLN A 59 4.64 -2.19 -17.18
N PRO A 60 4.70 -0.86 -17.20
CA PRO A 60 3.64 -0.07 -17.77
C PRO A 60 3.59 -0.37 -19.28
N ARG A 61 2.54 -1.07 -19.72
CA ARG A 61 2.25 -1.18 -21.15
C ARG A 61 1.93 0.18 -21.77
N ASN A 62 1.68 1.19 -20.91
CA ASN A 62 1.44 2.57 -21.33
C ASN A 62 2.22 3.53 -20.41
N PRO A 63 3.36 4.07 -20.86
CA PRO A 63 4.18 5.00 -20.09
C PRO A 63 3.50 6.35 -19.84
N SER A 64 2.31 6.61 -20.40
CA SER A 64 1.61 7.88 -20.26
C SER A 64 0.93 8.08 -18.89
N VAL A 65 0.74 7.02 -18.09
CA VAL A 65 0.01 7.13 -16.82
C VAL A 65 0.89 7.61 -15.67
N ALA A 66 2.17 7.24 -15.66
CA ALA A 66 3.14 7.74 -14.68
C ALA A 66 4.54 7.65 -15.28
N LEU A 67 5.03 8.77 -15.81
CA LEU A 67 6.29 8.83 -16.57
C LEU A 67 7.51 8.30 -15.79
N MET A 68 7.56 8.58 -14.47
CA MET A 68 8.66 8.14 -13.61
C MET A 68 8.50 6.69 -13.09
N GLN A 69 7.34 6.10 -13.27
CA GLN A 69 7.09 4.74 -12.77
C GLN A 69 8.00 3.70 -13.42
N GLY A 70 8.29 3.86 -14.72
CA GLY A 70 9.20 2.96 -15.44
C GLY A 70 10.61 2.97 -14.86
N GLU A 71 11.11 4.11 -14.43
CA GLU A 71 12.44 4.24 -13.80
C GLU A 71 12.44 3.62 -12.40
N PHE A 72 11.43 3.90 -11.57
CA PHE A 72 11.33 3.33 -10.23
C PHE A 72 11.07 1.82 -10.24
N SER A 73 10.25 1.33 -11.17
CA SER A 73 9.94 -0.10 -11.24
C SER A 73 11.07 -0.94 -11.84
N ALA A 74 11.90 -0.36 -12.69
CA ALA A 74 13.06 -1.06 -13.27
C ALA A 74 14.12 -1.42 -12.21
N THR A 75 14.15 -0.72 -11.10
CA THR A 75 15.08 -0.94 -9.98
C THR A 75 14.45 -1.66 -8.79
N THR A 76 13.16 -1.94 -8.83
CA THR A 76 12.46 -2.63 -7.74
C THR A 76 12.79 -4.13 -7.79
N PRO A 77 13.39 -4.70 -6.74
CA PRO A 77 13.64 -6.13 -6.68
C PRO A 77 12.33 -6.94 -6.67
N PRO A 78 12.36 -8.22 -7.01
CA PRO A 78 11.22 -9.11 -6.83
C PRO A 78 10.69 -9.07 -5.40
N LEU A 79 9.37 -9.12 -5.22
CA LEU A 79 8.75 -9.02 -3.88
C LEU A 79 9.37 -10.03 -2.90
N ALA A 80 9.60 -11.26 -3.33
CA ALA A 80 10.16 -12.32 -2.50
C ALA A 80 11.54 -12.00 -1.89
N GLU A 81 12.30 -11.10 -2.53
CA GLU A 81 13.64 -10.70 -2.05
C GLU A 81 13.58 -9.64 -0.95
N VAL A 82 12.47 -8.91 -0.84
CA VAL A 82 12.35 -7.75 0.06
C VAL A 82 11.42 -7.95 1.25
N ILE A 83 10.67 -9.05 1.29
CA ILE A 83 9.66 -9.30 2.34
C ILE A 83 10.11 -10.21 3.47
N GLY A 84 11.33 -10.78 3.38
CA GLY A 84 11.84 -11.75 4.39
C GLY A 84 11.86 -11.20 5.81
N ASP A 85 12.20 -9.92 5.95
CA ASP A 85 12.23 -9.21 7.25
C ASP A 85 10.94 -8.39 7.49
N GLY A 86 9.90 -8.62 6.68
CA GLY A 86 8.66 -7.87 6.71
C GLY A 86 8.66 -6.68 5.74
N LEU A 87 7.48 -6.08 5.56
CA LEU A 87 7.28 -4.93 4.68
C LEU A 87 6.31 -3.96 5.32
N GLY A 88 6.71 -2.69 5.45
CA GLY A 88 5.88 -1.64 6.04
C GLY A 88 4.74 -1.22 5.13
N GLN A 89 5.00 -1.02 3.83
CA GLN A 89 4.01 -0.44 2.93
C GLN A 89 4.00 -1.08 1.53
N LEU A 90 2.78 -1.20 0.97
CA LEU A 90 2.52 -1.52 -0.44
C LEU A 90 1.99 -0.27 -1.15
N THR A 91 2.70 0.15 -2.20
CA THR A 91 2.41 1.36 -2.95
C THR A 91 1.56 1.07 -4.18
N ARG A 92 0.42 1.74 -4.30
CA ARG A 92 -0.38 1.92 -5.52
C ARG A 92 -0.71 0.63 -6.29
N VAL A 93 -1.29 -0.34 -5.61
CA VAL A 93 -1.75 -1.61 -6.23
C VAL A 93 -2.86 -1.37 -7.26
N PHE A 94 -3.70 -0.34 -7.04
CA PHE A 94 -4.83 0.01 -7.90
C PHE A 94 -4.50 1.09 -8.93
N GLY A 95 -3.69 2.07 -8.54
CA GLY A 95 -3.45 3.30 -9.31
C GLY A 95 -2.34 3.19 -10.35
N THR A 96 -1.72 2.04 -10.51
CA THR A 96 -0.59 1.84 -11.45
C THR A 96 -1.05 1.63 -12.89
N ARG A 97 -2.17 0.96 -13.08
CA ARG A 97 -2.78 0.69 -14.39
C ARG A 97 -4.30 0.52 -14.25
N PRO A 98 -5.08 0.67 -15.34
CA PRO A 98 -6.49 0.31 -15.33
C PRO A 98 -6.66 -1.19 -15.07
N VAL A 99 -7.23 -1.54 -13.90
CA VAL A 99 -7.49 -2.92 -13.47
C VAL A 99 -8.92 -3.01 -12.95
N PRO A 100 -9.69 -4.03 -13.34
CA PRO A 100 -11.00 -4.25 -12.72
C PRO A 100 -10.88 -4.33 -11.20
N PRO A 101 -11.74 -3.66 -10.41
CA PRO A 101 -11.60 -3.59 -8.95
C PRO A 101 -11.51 -4.97 -8.28
N ALA A 102 -12.31 -5.93 -8.72
CA ALA A 102 -12.27 -7.29 -8.18
C ALA A 102 -10.94 -8.02 -8.42
N GLU A 103 -10.26 -7.73 -9.53
CA GLU A 103 -8.91 -8.25 -9.81
C GLU A 103 -7.88 -7.60 -8.89
N ALA A 104 -7.92 -6.27 -8.78
CA ALA A 104 -6.99 -5.52 -7.92
C ALA A 104 -7.12 -5.91 -6.44
N VAL A 105 -8.35 -6.13 -5.94
CA VAL A 105 -8.59 -6.63 -4.58
C VAL A 105 -7.99 -8.02 -4.37
N ARG A 106 -8.16 -8.94 -5.32
CA ARG A 106 -7.53 -10.27 -5.23
C ARG A 106 -6.00 -10.18 -5.22
N THR A 107 -5.44 -9.37 -6.11
CA THR A 107 -3.99 -9.12 -6.15
C THR A 107 -3.50 -8.58 -4.82
N LEU A 108 -4.18 -7.59 -4.24
CA LEU A 108 -3.81 -7.06 -2.92
C LEU A 108 -3.86 -8.14 -1.84
N ALA A 109 -4.91 -8.97 -1.82
CA ALA A 109 -5.04 -10.06 -0.85
C ALA A 109 -3.91 -11.10 -0.98
N GLU A 110 -3.55 -11.47 -2.22
CA GLU A 110 -2.44 -12.38 -2.51
C GLU A 110 -1.09 -11.82 -2.07
N LEU A 111 -0.83 -10.53 -2.32
CA LEU A 111 0.37 -9.84 -1.87
C LEU A 111 0.47 -9.80 -0.35
N GLN A 112 -0.62 -9.46 0.32
CA GLN A 112 -0.68 -9.45 1.78
C GLN A 112 -0.43 -10.84 2.37
N ALA A 113 -1.00 -11.87 1.77
CA ALA A 113 -0.77 -13.26 2.20
C ALA A 113 0.71 -13.67 2.06
N GLN A 114 1.37 -13.27 0.96
CA GLN A 114 2.81 -13.51 0.77
C GLN A 114 3.66 -12.79 1.84
N ILE A 115 3.36 -11.51 2.11
CA ILE A 115 4.10 -10.71 3.12
C ILE A 115 3.95 -11.33 4.51
N VAL A 116 2.72 -11.69 4.88
CA VAL A 116 2.44 -12.34 6.17
C VAL A 116 3.16 -13.68 6.31
N ALA A 117 3.16 -14.49 5.24
CA ALA A 117 3.80 -15.80 5.26
C ALA A 117 5.33 -15.74 5.26
N ALA A 118 5.93 -14.69 4.70
CA ALA A 118 7.38 -14.58 4.55
C ALA A 118 8.08 -14.06 5.80
N SER A 119 7.39 -13.27 6.64
CA SER A 119 7.99 -12.64 7.81
C SER A 119 7.67 -13.36 9.12
N ARG A 120 8.62 -13.31 10.07
CA ARG A 120 8.53 -13.98 11.36
C ARG A 120 7.33 -13.55 12.20
N PHE A 121 6.95 -12.27 12.14
CA PHE A 121 5.83 -11.72 12.90
C PHE A 121 4.50 -11.76 12.17
N GLY A 122 4.50 -12.05 10.87
CA GLY A 122 3.28 -12.10 10.09
C GLY A 122 2.51 -10.77 10.02
N ILE A 123 3.21 -9.63 10.05
CA ILE A 123 2.59 -8.31 10.02
C ILE A 123 2.26 -7.95 8.57
N PRO A 124 0.99 -7.66 8.24
CA PRO A 124 0.64 -7.21 6.90
C PRO A 124 1.15 -5.79 6.63
N ALA A 125 1.41 -5.47 5.37
CA ALA A 125 1.82 -4.13 4.97
C ALA A 125 0.65 -3.14 4.98
N VAL A 126 0.92 -1.86 5.24
CA VAL A 126 -0.03 -0.77 5.01
C VAL A 126 -0.16 -0.55 3.49
N ALA A 127 -1.31 -0.87 2.93
CA ALA A 127 -1.59 -0.56 1.54
C ALA A 127 -2.03 0.90 1.41
N HIS A 128 -1.37 1.67 0.55
CA HIS A 128 -1.70 3.07 0.31
C HIS A 128 -1.94 3.37 -1.18
N GLU A 129 -2.77 4.36 -1.42
CA GLU A 129 -3.13 4.83 -2.76
C GLU A 129 -3.23 6.35 -2.82
N GLU A 130 -3.11 6.89 -4.02
CA GLU A 130 -3.43 8.27 -4.31
C GLU A 130 -4.94 8.50 -4.17
N CYS A 131 -5.32 9.60 -3.53
CA CYS A 131 -6.75 9.93 -3.37
C CYS A 131 -7.06 11.43 -3.41
N LEU A 132 -6.17 12.23 -4.00
CA LEU A 132 -6.29 13.68 -4.04
C LEU A 132 -7.57 14.18 -4.72
N THR A 133 -8.02 13.47 -5.75
CA THR A 133 -9.26 13.76 -6.52
C THR A 133 -10.20 12.56 -6.53
N GLY A 134 -10.23 11.80 -5.45
CA GLY A 134 -10.91 10.52 -5.34
C GLY A 134 -9.93 9.35 -5.33
N PHE A 135 -10.42 8.18 -5.01
CA PHE A 135 -9.62 6.96 -5.02
C PHE A 135 -9.07 6.69 -6.43
N ALA A 136 -7.74 6.68 -6.57
CA ALA A 136 -7.06 6.48 -7.85
C ALA A 136 -7.12 5.01 -8.31
N ALA A 137 -8.32 4.53 -8.61
CA ALA A 137 -8.60 3.20 -9.12
C ALA A 137 -9.48 3.26 -10.37
N TRP A 138 -9.34 2.28 -11.25
CA TRP A 138 -10.19 2.17 -12.44
C TRP A 138 -11.66 2.09 -12.03
N THR A 139 -12.51 2.87 -12.67
CA THR A 139 -13.95 3.00 -12.41
C THR A 139 -14.35 3.65 -11.08
N ALA A 140 -13.41 4.08 -10.25
CA ALA A 140 -13.74 4.85 -9.05
C ALA A 140 -14.26 6.25 -9.41
N THR A 141 -15.04 6.84 -8.49
CA THR A 141 -15.54 8.20 -8.66
C THR A 141 -14.39 9.21 -8.64
N VAL A 142 -14.36 10.08 -9.64
CA VAL A 142 -13.43 11.20 -9.72
C VAL A 142 -14.13 12.44 -9.17
N PHE A 143 -13.49 13.09 -8.22
CA PHE A 143 -13.92 14.35 -7.61
C PHE A 143 -13.13 15.52 -8.20
N PRO A 144 -13.62 16.76 -8.05
CA PRO A 144 -12.86 17.96 -8.46
C PRO A 144 -11.51 18.06 -7.76
N THR A 145 -10.64 18.94 -8.25
CA THR A 145 -9.34 19.20 -7.64
C THR A 145 -9.47 19.97 -6.32
N PRO A 146 -8.47 19.95 -5.42
CA PRO A 146 -8.49 20.68 -4.15
C PRO A 146 -8.73 22.19 -4.29
N LEU A 147 -8.29 22.81 -5.40
CA LEU A 147 -8.59 24.21 -5.68
C LEU A 147 -10.11 24.45 -5.83
N ALA A 148 -10.81 23.53 -6.48
CA ALA A 148 -12.28 23.63 -6.61
C ALA A 148 -12.97 23.36 -5.26
N TRP A 149 -12.43 22.47 -4.43
CA TRP A 149 -12.95 22.28 -3.07
C TRP A 149 -12.84 23.55 -2.23
N GLY A 150 -11.65 24.18 -2.25
CA GLY A 150 -11.43 25.46 -1.58
C GLY A 150 -12.36 26.56 -2.08
N ALA A 151 -12.63 26.60 -3.38
CA ALA A 151 -13.52 27.58 -4.00
C ALA A 151 -15.01 27.40 -3.63
N SER A 152 -15.40 26.23 -3.08
CA SER A 152 -16.76 26.03 -2.56
C SER A 152 -17.03 26.82 -1.28
N PHE A 153 -15.99 27.13 -0.50
CA PHE A 153 -16.08 27.70 0.85
C PHE A 153 -16.97 26.88 1.80
N ASP A 154 -17.14 25.60 1.51
CA ASP A 154 -17.99 24.67 2.27
C ASP A 154 -17.15 23.50 2.82
N PRO A 155 -16.61 23.64 4.04
CA PRO A 155 -15.85 22.57 4.67
C PRO A 155 -16.68 21.33 4.99
N GLY A 156 -18.00 21.47 5.17
CA GLY A 156 -18.92 20.34 5.37
C GLY A 156 -18.98 19.44 4.14
N LEU A 157 -19.14 20.04 2.96
CA LEU A 157 -19.11 19.31 1.68
C LEU A 157 -17.77 18.61 1.46
N VAL A 158 -16.64 19.24 1.81
CA VAL A 158 -15.31 18.63 1.70
C VAL A 158 -15.18 17.42 2.63
N GLN A 159 -15.71 17.51 3.84
CA GLN A 159 -15.72 16.40 4.80
C GLN A 159 -16.56 15.21 4.29
N GLU A 160 -17.74 15.45 3.75
CA GLU A 160 -18.59 14.41 3.15
C GLU A 160 -17.91 13.72 1.98
N MET A 161 -17.28 14.48 1.10
CA MET A 161 -16.52 13.97 -0.02
C MET A 161 -15.33 13.10 0.44
N ALA A 162 -14.55 13.58 1.41
CA ALA A 162 -13.44 12.83 1.98
C ALA A 162 -13.92 11.51 2.64
N ALA A 163 -15.06 11.52 3.31
CA ALA A 163 -15.67 10.34 3.89
C ALA A 163 -16.07 9.32 2.81
N ALA A 164 -16.67 9.77 1.69
CA ALA A 164 -17.03 8.91 0.57
C ALA A 164 -15.79 8.27 -0.11
N ILE A 165 -14.71 9.05 -0.28
CA ILE A 165 -13.43 8.56 -0.79
C ILE A 165 -12.85 7.50 0.15
N GLY A 166 -12.78 7.80 1.45
CA GLY A 166 -12.26 6.90 2.47
C GLY A 166 -13.07 5.59 2.56
N ALA A 167 -14.39 5.67 2.43
CA ALA A 167 -15.27 4.49 2.40
C ALA A 167 -14.96 3.59 1.20
N SER A 168 -14.78 4.17 0.01
CA SER A 168 -14.42 3.44 -1.20
C SER A 168 -13.06 2.75 -1.08
N MET A 169 -12.06 3.46 -0.55
CA MET A 169 -10.72 2.90 -0.30
C MET A 169 -10.77 1.75 0.71
N ARG A 170 -11.49 1.93 1.81
CA ARG A 170 -11.63 0.89 2.84
C ARG A 170 -12.27 -0.38 2.30
N GLN A 171 -13.29 -0.27 1.45
CA GLN A 171 -13.92 -1.43 0.80
C GLN A 171 -12.96 -2.19 -0.12
N ALA A 172 -11.99 -1.50 -0.69
CA ALA A 172 -10.94 -2.08 -1.51
C ALA A 172 -9.75 -2.65 -0.71
N GLY A 173 -9.75 -2.51 0.63
CA GLY A 173 -8.66 -2.96 1.50
C GLY A 173 -7.49 -1.99 1.57
N ILE A 174 -7.69 -0.72 1.19
CA ILE A 174 -6.67 0.33 1.31
C ILE A 174 -6.74 0.98 2.69
N HIS A 175 -5.59 1.11 3.33
CA HIS A 175 -5.45 1.59 4.70
C HIS A 175 -5.14 3.09 4.78
N GLN A 176 -4.42 3.62 3.78
CA GLN A 176 -3.92 4.98 3.78
C GLN A 176 -4.15 5.65 2.43
N GLY A 177 -4.68 6.87 2.45
CA GLY A 177 -4.80 7.75 1.30
C GLY A 177 -3.70 8.81 1.29
N LEU A 178 -3.10 9.06 0.13
CA LEU A 178 -2.11 10.11 -0.06
C LEU A 178 -2.81 11.42 -0.42
N ALA A 179 -3.31 12.11 0.59
CA ALA A 179 -4.00 13.41 0.53
C ALA A 179 -4.16 13.97 1.96
N PRO A 180 -4.43 15.29 2.11
CA PRO A 180 -4.37 16.34 1.11
C PRO A 180 -2.96 16.84 0.83
N VAL A 181 -2.79 17.66 -0.22
CA VAL A 181 -1.56 18.45 -0.41
C VAL A 181 -1.55 19.59 0.60
N LEU A 182 -0.53 19.61 1.46
CA LEU A 182 -0.38 20.62 2.54
C LEU A 182 0.58 21.75 2.18
N ASP A 183 1.19 21.69 0.99
CA ASP A 183 2.15 22.69 0.53
C ASP A 183 1.46 24.04 0.23
N VAL A 184 2.16 25.12 0.52
CA VAL A 184 1.73 26.45 0.14
C VAL A 184 2.30 26.78 -1.24
N THR A 185 1.43 26.89 -2.24
CA THR A 185 1.83 27.21 -3.61
C THR A 185 2.38 28.64 -3.69
N ARG A 186 3.61 28.79 -4.15
CA ARG A 186 4.24 30.08 -4.42
C ARG A 186 4.28 30.42 -5.92
N ASP A 187 4.07 29.42 -6.77
CA ASP A 187 4.11 29.54 -8.22
C ASP A 187 2.96 28.73 -8.84
N GLN A 188 2.13 29.39 -9.64
CA GLN A 188 0.95 28.79 -10.25
C GLN A 188 1.30 27.67 -11.25
N ARG A 189 2.52 27.65 -11.77
CA ARG A 189 2.99 26.59 -12.67
C ARG A 189 3.10 25.22 -11.98
N TRP A 190 3.12 25.19 -10.67
CA TRP A 190 3.12 23.92 -9.92
C TRP A 190 1.82 23.10 -10.14
N GLY A 191 0.71 23.74 -10.43
CA GLY A 191 -0.53 23.10 -10.90
C GLY A 191 -1.36 22.38 -9.81
N ARG A 192 -1.08 22.64 -8.55
CA ARG A 192 -1.80 22.02 -7.41
C ARG A 192 -2.30 23.07 -6.42
#